data_28e8acdda73b7aebdae75253b00012d0
#
_entry.id   28e8acdda73b7aebdae75253b00012d0
#
_cell.length_a   1.000
_cell.length_b   1.000
_cell.length_c   1.000
_cell.angle_alpha   90.00
_cell.angle_beta   90.00
_cell.angle_gamma   90.00
#
_symmetry.space_group_name_H-M   'P 1'
#
loop_
_entity.id
_entity.type
_entity.pdbx_description
1 polymer ?
#
loop_
_entity_poly.entity_id
_entity_poly.type
_entity_poly.pdbx_seq_one_letter_code
_entity_poly.pdbx_strand_id
1 'polypeptide(L)'
;MMVSNVKVYDLEESIIASGYPMRTTAEMRPVDEKDIKRCINLSNACNTGNGAHGQYLTGIRVAFDLTCSNKMWVEAERYRFLEFVSSQSTMHRITKFDLSNQYNEYVDPRVIEIMKEKVDAYNNFCNDIDFGLIPQDVGLQLELQEEKKKRYLEILYTNPAGFELTARLTTNYRCLKNIYIQRKDHRLPEWRKFCAWIETLPMFKELCLSGDDNG
;
A
#
# COMPACT_ATOMS: atom_id res chain seq x y z
N MET A 1 10.05 1.90 -1.85
CA MET A 1 8.69 2.36 -1.49
C MET A 1 8.45 3.76 -2.00
N MET A 2 7.34 4.00 -2.67
CA MET A 2 6.92 5.30 -3.22
C MET A 2 5.40 5.46 -3.05
N VAL A 3 4.96 6.69 -2.77
CA VAL A 3 3.53 7.04 -2.75
C VAL A 3 3.25 8.10 -3.81
N SER A 4 2.17 7.94 -4.57
CA SER A 4 1.77 8.86 -5.64
C SER A 4 0.24 8.97 -5.74
N ASN A 5 -0.25 9.86 -6.61
CA ASN A 5 -1.68 10.05 -6.91
C ASN A 5 -2.55 10.22 -5.66
N VAL A 6 -2.05 11.01 -4.69
CA VAL A 6 -2.69 11.24 -3.38
C VAL A 6 -3.89 12.16 -3.52
N LYS A 7 -5.00 11.78 -2.89
CA LYS A 7 -6.20 12.61 -2.73
C LYS A 7 -6.72 12.49 -1.31
N VAL A 8 -7.06 13.62 -0.69
CA VAL A 8 -7.71 13.70 0.61
C VAL A 8 -9.11 14.26 0.42
N TYR A 9 -10.10 13.66 1.07
CA TYR A 9 -11.51 14.01 0.93
C TYR A 9 -12.12 14.24 2.32
N ASP A 10 -13.16 15.07 2.38
CA ASP A 10 -13.99 15.34 3.57
C ASP A 10 -13.19 15.85 4.79
N LEU A 11 -12.08 16.58 4.57
CA LEU A 11 -11.25 17.10 5.64
C LEU A 11 -12.00 18.15 6.46
N GLU A 12 -12.48 19.20 5.81
CA GLU A 12 -13.17 20.31 6.48
C GLU A 12 -14.52 19.87 7.02
N GLU A 13 -15.28 19.09 6.26
CA GLU A 13 -16.58 18.56 6.63
C GLU A 13 -16.50 17.68 7.88
N SER A 14 -15.49 16.82 7.96
CA SER A 14 -15.26 15.97 9.13
C SER A 14 -14.84 16.77 10.38
N ILE A 15 -14.02 17.81 10.19
CA ILE A 15 -13.66 18.75 11.26
C ILE A 15 -14.92 19.44 11.80
N ILE A 16 -15.81 19.96 10.94
CA ILE A 16 -17.06 20.60 11.31
C ILE A 16 -17.98 19.61 12.02
N ALA A 17 -18.16 18.41 11.44
CA ALA A 17 -19.03 17.36 11.96
C ALA A 17 -18.58 16.84 13.34
N SER A 18 -17.31 16.94 13.71
CA SER A 18 -16.82 16.61 15.06
C SER A 18 -17.49 17.41 16.17
N GLY A 19 -18.09 18.56 15.84
CA GLY A 19 -18.82 19.42 16.77
C GLY A 19 -20.31 19.17 16.87
N TYR A 20 -20.91 18.34 16.02
CA TYR A 20 -22.36 18.09 15.98
C TYR A 20 -22.96 17.64 17.30
N PRO A 21 -22.33 16.80 18.12
CA PRO A 21 -22.90 16.39 19.40
C PRO A 21 -23.23 17.55 20.35
N MET A 22 -22.56 18.70 20.17
CA MET A 22 -22.74 19.90 21.02
C MET A 22 -23.55 21.02 20.33
N ARG A 23 -24.19 20.72 19.19
CA ARG A 23 -24.96 21.70 18.38
C ARG A 23 -26.40 21.29 18.24
N THR A 24 -27.27 22.28 18.08
CA THR A 24 -28.70 22.08 17.75
C THR A 24 -28.95 22.12 16.23
N THR A 25 -27.95 22.56 15.43
CA THR A 25 -27.99 22.60 13.97
C THR A 25 -26.75 21.91 13.40
N ALA A 26 -26.90 21.25 12.24
CA ALA A 26 -25.84 20.53 11.54
C ALA A 26 -25.45 21.25 10.22
N GLU A 27 -25.28 22.56 10.31
CA GLU A 27 -24.91 23.38 9.15
C GLU A 27 -23.41 23.31 8.84
N MET A 28 -23.08 23.15 7.55
CA MET A 28 -21.73 23.29 7.05
C MET A 28 -21.37 24.78 6.93
N ARG A 29 -20.15 25.12 7.31
CA ARG A 29 -19.57 26.45 7.25
C ARG A 29 -18.04 26.34 7.10
N PRO A 30 -17.33 27.40 6.82
CA PRO A 30 -15.85 27.38 6.87
C PRO A 30 -15.34 26.96 8.25
N VAL A 31 -14.25 26.18 8.27
CA VAL A 31 -13.55 25.75 9.49
C VAL A 31 -12.95 26.97 10.19
N ASP A 32 -13.08 27.04 11.50
CA ASP A 32 -12.45 28.06 12.33
C ASP A 32 -11.44 27.46 13.34
N GLU A 33 -10.70 28.32 14.04
CA GLU A 33 -9.71 27.91 15.03
C GLU A 33 -10.30 27.09 16.20
N LYS A 34 -11.56 27.36 16.56
CA LYS A 34 -12.26 26.61 17.63
C LYS A 34 -12.57 25.18 17.21
N ASP A 35 -12.87 25.00 15.92
CA ASP A 35 -13.11 23.66 15.36
C ASP A 35 -11.80 22.83 15.39
N ILE A 36 -10.70 23.45 14.97
CA ILE A 36 -9.37 22.80 15.00
C ILE A 36 -8.97 22.45 16.44
N LYS A 37 -9.09 23.39 17.37
CA LYS A 37 -8.79 23.17 18.80
C LYS A 37 -9.65 22.05 19.40
N ARG A 38 -10.94 21.99 19.04
CA ARG A 38 -11.82 20.88 19.45
C ARG A 38 -11.32 19.55 18.92
N CYS A 39 -10.96 19.47 17.63
CA CYS A 39 -10.44 18.25 17.01
C CYS A 39 -9.15 17.76 17.68
N ILE A 40 -8.21 18.67 17.97
CA ILE A 40 -6.98 18.35 18.72
C ILE A 40 -7.32 17.77 20.10
N ASN A 41 -8.22 18.42 20.85
CA ASN A 41 -8.65 17.91 22.16
C ASN A 41 -9.30 16.53 22.09
N LEU A 42 -10.14 16.28 21.07
CA LEU A 42 -10.75 14.97 20.84
C LEU A 42 -9.72 13.90 20.47
N SER A 43 -8.72 14.26 19.67
CA SER A 43 -7.63 13.36 19.31
C SER A 43 -6.75 13.00 20.51
N ASN A 44 -6.45 13.97 21.39
CA ASN A 44 -5.68 13.74 22.62
C ASN A 44 -6.45 12.87 23.61
N ALA A 45 -7.75 13.10 23.79
CA ALA A 45 -8.61 12.24 24.61
C ALA A 45 -8.67 10.81 24.08
N CYS A 46 -8.53 10.60 22.76
CA CYS A 46 -8.46 9.29 22.14
C CYS A 46 -7.19 8.51 22.55
N ASN A 47 -6.07 9.21 22.77
CA ASN A 47 -4.80 8.61 23.20
C ASN A 47 -4.84 8.10 24.65
N THR A 48 -5.73 8.64 25.50
CA THR A 48 -5.88 8.29 26.92
C THR A 48 -6.91 7.17 27.18
N GLY A 49 -7.29 6.39 26.15
CA GLY A 49 -8.17 5.22 26.31
C GLY A 49 -9.63 5.42 25.88
N ASN A 50 -10.07 6.66 25.60
CA ASN A 50 -11.42 6.96 25.10
C ASN A 50 -11.49 6.97 23.57
N GLY A 51 -11.17 5.85 22.93
CA GLY A 51 -11.06 5.72 21.47
C GLY A 51 -12.25 6.22 20.65
N ALA A 52 -13.43 6.41 21.27
CA ALA A 52 -14.63 6.94 20.61
C ALA A 52 -14.48 8.40 20.13
N HIS A 53 -13.70 9.23 20.83
CA HIS A 53 -13.56 10.65 20.51
C HIS A 53 -12.86 10.95 19.17
N GLY A 54 -12.06 10.02 18.66
CA GLY A 54 -11.42 10.12 17.35
C GLY A 54 -12.29 9.68 16.17
N GLN A 55 -13.59 9.49 16.34
CA GLN A 55 -14.47 8.95 15.28
C GLN A 55 -14.53 9.85 14.04
N TYR A 56 -14.47 11.17 14.17
CA TYR A 56 -14.46 12.10 13.05
C TYR A 56 -13.29 11.87 12.08
N LEU A 57 -12.16 11.34 12.54
CA LEU A 57 -11.01 10.98 11.69
C LEU A 57 -11.34 9.88 10.67
N THR A 58 -12.40 9.10 10.89
CA THR A 58 -12.85 8.10 9.91
C THR A 58 -13.51 8.72 8.69
N GLY A 59 -14.05 9.94 8.81
CA GLY A 59 -14.62 10.71 7.70
C GLY A 59 -13.54 11.25 6.77
N ILE A 60 -12.35 11.59 7.27
CA ILE A 60 -11.25 12.12 6.46
C ILE A 60 -10.63 10.97 5.67
N ARG A 61 -11.03 10.84 4.42
CA ARG A 61 -10.61 9.73 3.55
C ARG A 61 -9.40 10.08 2.71
N VAL A 62 -8.53 9.09 2.50
CA VAL A 62 -7.32 9.23 1.67
C VAL A 62 -7.29 8.13 0.63
N ALA A 63 -7.06 8.52 -0.63
CA ALA A 63 -6.82 7.59 -1.73
C ALA A 63 -5.43 7.86 -2.32
N PHE A 64 -4.64 6.82 -2.58
CA PHE A 64 -3.27 6.94 -3.07
C PHE A 64 -2.79 5.66 -3.73
N ASP A 65 -1.75 5.77 -4.55
CA ASP A 65 -1.03 4.61 -5.07
C ASP A 65 0.21 4.38 -4.19
N LEU A 66 0.41 3.14 -3.77
CA LEU A 66 1.57 2.72 -2.99
C LEU A 66 2.37 1.67 -3.76
N THR A 67 3.65 1.96 -4.02
CA THR A 67 4.63 1.00 -4.51
C THR A 67 5.50 0.55 -3.36
N CYS A 68 5.48 -0.73 -3.03
CA CYS A 68 6.33 -1.30 -2.00
C CYS A 68 6.58 -2.80 -2.23
N SER A 69 7.49 -3.37 -1.45
CA SER A 69 7.86 -4.79 -1.56
C SER A 69 6.73 -5.72 -1.14
N ASN A 70 6.75 -6.95 -1.68
CA ASN A 70 5.87 -8.03 -1.23
C ASN A 70 5.99 -8.26 0.28
N LYS A 71 7.17 -8.02 0.86
CA LYS A 71 7.37 -8.11 2.32
C LYS A 71 6.51 -7.11 3.08
N MET A 72 6.43 -5.86 2.61
CA MET A 72 5.58 -4.85 3.23
C MET A 72 4.09 -5.13 2.99
N TRP A 73 3.70 -5.62 1.79
CA TRP A 73 2.30 -5.93 1.45
C TRP A 73 1.67 -6.92 2.41
N VAL A 74 2.35 -8.03 2.72
CA VAL A 74 1.87 -9.05 3.68
C VAL A 74 1.56 -8.46 5.07
N GLU A 75 2.28 -7.42 5.47
CA GLU A 75 2.02 -6.73 6.72
C GLU A 75 0.91 -5.67 6.58
N ALA A 76 0.80 -5.01 5.42
CA ALA A 76 -0.20 -4.00 5.12
C ALA A 76 -1.63 -4.58 5.06
N GLU A 77 -1.79 -5.79 4.53
CA GLU A 77 -3.08 -6.50 4.45
C GLU A 77 -3.74 -6.76 5.81
N ARG A 78 -2.99 -6.69 6.91
CA ARG A 78 -3.54 -6.82 8.27
C ARG A 78 -4.33 -5.59 8.75
N TYR A 79 -4.19 -4.45 8.08
CA TYR A 79 -4.92 -3.25 8.44
C TYR A 79 -6.30 -3.23 7.77
N ARG A 80 -7.33 -3.55 8.53
CA ARG A 80 -8.72 -3.71 8.05
C ARG A 80 -9.25 -2.54 7.23
N PHE A 81 -8.83 -1.31 7.53
CA PHE A 81 -9.28 -0.09 6.87
C PHE A 81 -8.23 0.51 5.92
N LEU A 82 -7.23 -0.27 5.53
CA LEU A 82 -6.34 -0.02 4.42
C LEU A 82 -6.79 -0.91 3.26
N GLU A 83 -7.71 -0.39 2.46
CA GLU A 83 -8.46 -1.18 1.47
C GLU A 83 -7.78 -1.15 0.12
N PHE A 84 -7.59 -2.31 -0.46
CA PHE A 84 -7.04 -2.49 -1.81
C PHE A 84 -8.15 -2.31 -2.84
N VAL A 85 -7.99 -1.32 -3.74
CA VAL A 85 -8.88 -1.12 -4.88
C VAL A 85 -8.46 -2.02 -6.03
N SER A 86 -7.16 -2.03 -6.36
CA SER A 86 -6.55 -2.89 -7.38
C SER A 86 -5.03 -2.84 -7.24
N SER A 87 -4.34 -3.87 -7.72
CA SER A 87 -2.88 -3.96 -7.71
C SER A 87 -2.32 -4.56 -8.98
N GLN A 88 -1.05 -4.28 -9.25
CA GLN A 88 -0.27 -5.07 -10.18
C GLN A 88 -0.19 -6.52 -9.71
N SER A 89 -0.08 -7.47 -10.64
CA SER A 89 -0.09 -8.90 -10.33
C SER A 89 1.14 -9.60 -10.88
N THR A 90 1.91 -10.24 -10.00
CA THR A 90 2.98 -11.16 -10.40
C THR A 90 2.41 -12.39 -11.10
N MET A 91 1.26 -12.91 -10.63
CA MET A 91 0.60 -14.08 -11.22
C MET A 91 0.29 -13.91 -12.71
N HIS A 92 0.07 -12.69 -13.19
CA HIS A 92 -0.27 -12.42 -14.57
C HIS A 92 0.83 -11.76 -15.38
N ARG A 93 1.80 -11.12 -14.74
CA ARG A 93 2.72 -10.20 -15.42
C ARG A 93 4.18 -10.31 -15.04
N ILE A 94 4.59 -11.26 -14.21
CA ILE A 94 5.97 -11.35 -13.72
C ILE A 94 7.01 -11.44 -14.85
N THR A 95 6.67 -12.06 -15.97
CA THR A 95 7.54 -12.20 -17.14
C THR A 95 7.54 -10.98 -18.08
N LYS A 96 6.81 -9.92 -17.72
CA LYS A 96 6.67 -8.68 -18.52
C LYS A 96 7.14 -7.42 -17.77
N PHE A 97 7.51 -7.54 -16.50
CA PHE A 97 8.11 -6.44 -15.75
C PHE A 97 9.56 -6.18 -16.19
N ASP A 98 10.00 -4.94 -16.09
CA ASP A 98 11.43 -4.60 -16.17
C ASP A 98 12.10 -4.96 -14.83
N LEU A 99 12.67 -6.15 -14.78
CA LEU A 99 13.29 -6.68 -13.58
C LEU A 99 14.49 -5.88 -13.09
N SER A 100 15.07 -4.99 -13.92
CA SER A 100 16.18 -4.14 -13.49
C SER A 100 15.78 -3.10 -12.46
N ASN A 101 14.50 -2.70 -12.46
CA ASN A 101 13.96 -1.63 -11.63
C ASN A 101 12.82 -2.10 -10.68
N GLN A 102 12.60 -3.42 -10.57
CA GLN A 102 11.43 -3.97 -9.88
C GLN A 102 11.72 -4.44 -8.47
N TYR A 103 12.96 -4.33 -8.01
CA TYR A 103 13.38 -4.81 -6.70
C TYR A 103 13.86 -3.68 -5.80
N ASN A 104 13.62 -3.79 -4.50
CA ASN A 104 14.20 -2.85 -3.56
C ASN A 104 15.72 -3.06 -3.39
N GLU A 105 16.37 -2.07 -2.80
CA GLU A 105 17.83 -1.99 -2.60
C GLU A 105 18.45 -3.13 -1.78
N TYR A 106 17.66 -3.95 -1.10
CA TYR A 106 18.13 -5.04 -0.22
C TYR A 106 18.13 -6.41 -0.89
N VAL A 107 17.63 -6.53 -2.12
CA VAL A 107 17.71 -7.79 -2.87
C VAL A 107 19.11 -7.99 -3.42
N ASP A 108 19.69 -9.16 -3.16
CA ASP A 108 21.02 -9.52 -3.68
C ASP A 108 21.00 -9.47 -5.22
N PRO A 109 21.92 -8.72 -5.86
CA PRO A 109 21.98 -8.60 -7.33
C PRO A 109 22.06 -9.96 -8.05
N ARG A 110 22.68 -10.97 -7.44
CA ARG A 110 22.75 -12.33 -8.02
C ARG A 110 21.36 -12.96 -8.16
N VAL A 111 20.45 -12.68 -7.22
CA VAL A 111 19.06 -13.16 -7.29
C VAL A 111 18.31 -12.47 -8.42
N ILE A 112 18.58 -11.17 -8.65
CA ILE A 112 18.00 -10.42 -9.76
C ILE A 112 18.45 -11.00 -11.10
N GLU A 113 19.72 -11.32 -11.25
CA GLU A 113 20.24 -11.96 -12.48
C GLU A 113 19.62 -13.35 -12.71
N ILE A 114 19.51 -14.18 -11.67
CA ILE A 114 18.80 -15.48 -11.76
C ILE A 114 17.36 -15.28 -12.23
N MET A 115 16.68 -14.28 -11.72
CA MET A 115 15.29 -13.98 -12.12
C MET A 115 15.20 -13.55 -13.59
N LYS A 116 16.13 -12.71 -14.06
CA LYS A 116 16.20 -12.31 -15.47
C LYS A 116 16.44 -13.52 -16.38
N GLU A 117 17.44 -14.35 -16.06
CA GLU A 117 17.75 -15.59 -16.82
C GLU A 117 16.51 -16.49 -16.90
N LYS A 118 15.79 -16.71 -15.81
CA LYS A 118 14.56 -17.53 -15.81
C LYS A 118 13.45 -16.93 -16.66
N VAL A 119 13.25 -15.61 -16.59
CA VAL A 119 12.23 -14.91 -17.38
C VAL A 119 12.58 -14.94 -18.86
N ASP A 120 13.84 -14.72 -19.23
CA ASP A 120 14.30 -14.76 -20.62
C ASP A 120 14.17 -16.19 -21.18
N ALA A 121 14.58 -17.20 -20.43
CA ALA A 121 14.42 -18.60 -20.83
C ALA A 121 12.94 -19.00 -21.02
N TYR A 122 12.06 -18.50 -20.16
CA TYR A 122 10.61 -18.72 -20.32
C TYR A 122 10.04 -18.03 -21.57
N ASN A 123 10.39 -16.75 -21.77
CA ASN A 123 9.91 -15.97 -22.90
C ASN A 123 10.40 -16.58 -24.24
N ASN A 124 11.67 -17.00 -24.32
CA ASN A 124 12.22 -17.67 -25.49
C ASN A 124 11.50 -18.99 -25.75
N PHE A 125 11.31 -19.82 -24.74
CA PHE A 125 10.54 -21.07 -24.86
C PHE A 125 9.12 -20.84 -25.38
N CYS A 126 8.43 -19.79 -24.89
CA CYS A 126 7.10 -19.46 -25.41
C CYS A 126 7.14 -19.02 -26.87
N ASN A 127 8.12 -18.21 -27.27
CA ASN A 127 8.30 -17.78 -28.65
C ASN A 127 8.57 -18.96 -29.59
N ASP A 128 9.41 -19.94 -29.20
CA ASP A 128 9.71 -21.12 -29.98
C ASP A 128 8.46 -21.97 -30.25
N ILE A 129 7.54 -22.04 -29.26
CA ILE A 129 6.25 -22.69 -29.43
C ILE A 129 5.35 -21.91 -30.40
N ASP A 130 5.22 -20.59 -30.19
CA ASP A 130 4.32 -19.71 -30.95
C ASP A 130 4.75 -19.58 -32.43
N PHE A 131 6.06 -19.65 -32.71
CA PHE A 131 6.60 -19.64 -34.10
C PHE A 131 6.55 -20.99 -34.81
N GLY A 132 5.97 -22.05 -34.16
CA GLY A 132 5.83 -23.37 -34.76
C GLY A 132 7.15 -24.10 -35.02
N LEU A 133 8.22 -23.71 -34.30
CA LEU A 133 9.54 -24.38 -34.38
C LEU A 133 9.49 -25.78 -33.74
N ILE A 134 8.39 -26.12 -33.07
CA ILE A 134 8.14 -27.39 -32.44
C ILE A 134 6.99 -28.10 -33.17
N PRO A 135 7.11 -29.40 -33.49
CA PRO A 135 6.06 -30.17 -34.21
C PRO A 135 4.70 -30.18 -33.50
N GLN A 136 3.61 -30.10 -34.27
CA GLN A 136 2.24 -30.00 -33.73
C GLN A 136 1.60 -31.42 -33.48
N ASP A 137 2.34 -32.32 -32.84
CA ASP A 137 1.76 -33.57 -32.32
C ASP A 137 0.95 -33.29 -31.04
N VAL A 138 -0.24 -33.85 -30.92
CA VAL A 138 -1.16 -33.58 -29.78
C VAL A 138 -0.54 -34.02 -28.45
N GLY A 139 0.19 -35.14 -28.42
CA GLY A 139 0.89 -35.61 -27.22
C GLY A 139 1.98 -34.65 -26.80
N LEU A 140 2.79 -34.20 -27.74
CA LEU A 140 3.84 -33.22 -27.53
C LEU A 140 3.28 -31.87 -27.09
N GLN A 141 2.15 -31.45 -27.62
CA GLN A 141 1.50 -30.19 -27.20
C GLN A 141 1.11 -30.17 -25.71
N LEU A 142 0.62 -31.29 -25.18
CA LEU A 142 0.29 -31.41 -23.76
C LEU A 142 1.56 -31.32 -22.88
N GLU A 143 2.64 -31.98 -23.28
CA GLU A 143 3.92 -31.92 -22.58
C GLU A 143 4.50 -30.49 -22.56
N LEU A 144 4.39 -29.78 -23.68
CA LEU A 144 4.83 -28.39 -23.80
C LEU A 144 4.04 -27.43 -22.92
N GLN A 145 2.73 -27.63 -22.82
CA GLN A 145 1.88 -26.83 -21.93
C GLN A 145 2.23 -27.05 -20.45
N GLU A 146 2.48 -28.30 -20.04
CA GLU A 146 2.91 -28.60 -18.65
C GLU A 146 4.30 -28.02 -18.36
N GLU A 147 5.25 -28.11 -19.32
CA GLU A 147 6.57 -27.50 -19.16
C GLU A 147 6.49 -25.96 -19.07
N LYS A 148 5.65 -25.32 -19.92
CA LYS A 148 5.39 -23.88 -19.87
C LYS A 148 4.86 -23.46 -18.49
N LYS A 149 3.89 -24.19 -17.96
CA LYS A 149 3.31 -23.97 -16.64
C LYS A 149 4.35 -24.15 -15.53
N LYS A 150 5.15 -25.20 -15.59
CA LYS A 150 6.21 -25.47 -14.62
C LYS A 150 7.22 -24.34 -14.57
N ARG A 151 7.76 -23.89 -15.71
CA ARG A 151 8.70 -22.77 -15.80
C ARG A 151 8.11 -21.47 -15.25
N TYR A 152 6.84 -21.20 -15.53
CA TYR A 152 6.15 -20.04 -15.00
C TYR A 152 6.04 -20.09 -13.47
N LEU A 153 5.68 -21.24 -12.91
CA LEU A 153 5.63 -21.45 -11.46
C LEU A 153 7.01 -21.33 -10.80
N GLU A 154 8.06 -21.82 -11.44
CA GLU A 154 9.42 -21.65 -10.95
C GLU A 154 9.81 -20.17 -10.82
N ILE A 155 9.43 -19.33 -11.78
CA ILE A 155 9.64 -17.88 -11.72
C ILE A 155 8.88 -17.29 -10.54
N LEU A 156 7.58 -17.62 -10.39
CA LEU A 156 6.73 -17.11 -9.31
C LEU A 156 7.27 -17.46 -7.91
N TYR A 157 7.68 -18.71 -7.71
CA TYR A 157 8.15 -19.18 -6.41
C TYR A 157 9.62 -18.83 -6.12
N THR A 158 10.40 -18.53 -7.14
CA THR A 158 11.78 -18.03 -6.98
C THR A 158 11.80 -16.52 -6.67
N ASN A 159 10.75 -15.77 -7.03
CA ASN A 159 10.70 -14.32 -6.89
C ASN A 159 10.86 -13.88 -5.44
N PRO A 160 11.89 -13.06 -5.10
CA PRO A 160 12.16 -12.66 -3.72
C PRO A 160 11.12 -11.67 -3.18
N ALA A 161 10.96 -11.66 -1.87
CA ALA A 161 10.02 -10.79 -1.16
C ALA A 161 10.30 -9.28 -1.32
N GLY A 162 11.49 -8.92 -1.83
CA GLY A 162 11.86 -7.54 -2.17
C GLY A 162 11.34 -7.06 -3.52
N PHE A 163 10.60 -7.88 -4.27
CA PHE A 163 9.92 -7.47 -5.50
C PHE A 163 8.85 -6.41 -5.18
N GLU A 164 8.91 -5.26 -5.83
CA GLU A 164 8.00 -4.13 -5.58
C GLU A 164 6.80 -4.15 -6.56
N LEU A 165 5.61 -3.92 -6.01
CA LEU A 165 4.37 -3.79 -6.77
C LEU A 165 3.64 -2.51 -6.37
N THR A 166 2.87 -1.98 -7.29
CA THR A 166 1.99 -0.83 -7.04
C THR A 166 0.55 -1.27 -6.87
N ALA A 167 -0.10 -0.78 -5.80
CA ALA A 167 -1.54 -0.90 -5.63
C ALA A 167 -2.19 0.47 -5.40
N ARG A 168 -3.41 0.61 -5.89
CA ARG A 168 -4.33 1.69 -5.51
C ARG A 168 -5.00 1.33 -4.20
N LEU A 169 -4.92 2.23 -3.21
CA LEU A 169 -5.45 2.05 -1.87
C LEU A 169 -6.42 3.17 -1.50
N THR A 170 -7.35 2.84 -0.59
CA THR A 170 -8.17 3.81 0.13
C THR A 170 -8.10 3.57 1.63
N THR A 171 -8.11 4.62 2.41
CA THR A 171 -8.05 4.56 3.87
C THR A 171 -8.64 5.84 4.49
N ASN A 172 -8.44 6.03 5.79
CA ASN A 172 -8.84 7.23 6.52
C ASN A 172 -7.78 7.62 7.58
N TYR A 173 -7.87 8.84 8.08
CA TYR A 173 -6.91 9.37 9.06
C TYR A 173 -6.84 8.55 10.34
N ARG A 174 -7.93 7.96 10.80
CA ARG A 174 -7.92 7.11 12.00
C ARG A 174 -7.07 5.85 11.80
N CYS A 175 -7.19 5.21 10.63
CA CYS A 175 -6.37 4.06 10.26
C CYS A 175 -4.89 4.47 10.12
N LEU A 176 -4.61 5.59 9.43
CA LEU A 176 -3.26 6.10 9.27
C LEU A 176 -2.60 6.47 10.61
N LYS A 177 -3.36 7.05 11.56
CA LYS A 177 -2.88 7.30 12.93
C LYS A 177 -2.46 6.00 13.62
N ASN A 178 -3.28 4.95 13.53
CA ASN A 178 -2.95 3.65 14.12
C ASN A 178 -1.70 3.03 13.47
N ILE A 179 -1.58 3.12 12.15
CA ILE A 179 -0.40 2.66 11.42
C ILE A 179 0.84 3.44 11.89
N TYR A 180 0.74 4.76 11.97
CA TYR A 180 1.84 5.62 12.40
C TYR A 180 2.36 5.22 13.79
N ILE A 181 1.48 5.13 14.78
CA ILE A 181 1.84 4.75 16.16
C ILE A 181 2.55 3.39 16.21
N GLN A 182 2.09 2.42 15.40
CA GLN A 182 2.64 1.06 15.40
C GLN A 182 3.91 0.91 14.56
N ARG A 183 4.16 1.79 13.58
CA ARG A 183 5.14 1.57 12.52
C ARG A 183 6.20 2.66 12.39
N LYS A 184 6.11 3.80 13.07
CA LYS A 184 7.08 4.91 12.98
C LYS A 184 8.52 4.45 13.27
N ASP A 185 8.70 3.52 14.21
CA ASP A 185 10.00 2.97 14.61
C ASP A 185 10.21 1.53 14.11
N HIS A 186 9.44 1.11 13.11
CA HIS A 186 9.47 -0.25 12.63
C HIS A 186 10.81 -0.62 12.00
N ARG A 187 11.24 -1.90 12.16
CA ARG A 187 12.51 -2.41 11.64
C ARG A 187 12.59 -2.34 10.11
N LEU A 188 11.47 -2.57 9.40
CA LEU A 188 11.38 -2.46 7.94
C LEU A 188 11.40 -0.99 7.52
N PRO A 189 12.41 -0.53 6.71
CA PRO A 189 12.55 0.89 6.33
C PRO A 189 11.35 1.44 5.57
N GLU A 190 10.66 0.61 4.81
CA GLU A 190 9.48 1.00 4.03
C GLU A 190 8.36 1.56 4.92
N TRP A 191 8.13 0.95 6.10
CA TRP A 191 7.16 1.47 7.07
C TRP A 191 7.55 2.84 7.61
N ARG A 192 8.83 3.07 7.90
CA ARG A 192 9.30 4.39 8.34
C ARG A 192 9.13 5.45 7.25
N LYS A 193 9.44 5.10 5.98
CA LYS A 193 9.19 5.97 4.82
C LYS A 193 7.68 6.24 4.65
N PHE A 194 6.82 5.25 4.87
CA PHE A 194 5.37 5.41 4.82
C PHE A 194 4.87 6.32 5.94
N CYS A 195 5.37 6.17 7.17
CA CYS A 195 5.04 7.06 8.28
C CYS A 195 5.50 8.51 8.03
N ALA A 196 6.69 8.70 7.48
CA ALA A 196 7.15 10.03 7.08
C ALA A 196 6.25 10.66 5.99
N TRP A 197 5.74 9.87 5.05
CA TRP A 197 4.75 10.35 4.09
C TRP A 197 3.42 10.71 4.75
N ILE A 198 2.91 9.90 5.68
CA ILE A 198 1.67 10.20 6.43
C ILE A 198 1.74 11.60 7.07
N GLU A 199 2.90 11.99 7.61
CA GLU A 199 3.10 13.31 8.19
C GLU A 199 2.97 14.48 7.22
N THR A 200 3.07 14.22 5.91
CA THR A 200 2.91 15.25 4.86
C THR A 200 1.44 15.49 4.48
N LEU A 201 0.53 14.67 4.97
CA LEU A 201 -0.90 14.83 4.67
C LEU A 201 -1.47 16.09 5.33
N PRO A 202 -2.44 16.76 4.69
CA PRO A 202 -3.03 18.01 5.20
C PRO A 202 -3.52 17.88 6.65
N MET A 203 -3.02 18.73 7.55
CA MET A 203 -3.38 18.78 8.97
C MET A 203 -3.23 17.46 9.75
N PHE A 204 -2.50 16.47 9.20
CA PHE A 204 -2.39 15.17 9.87
C PHE A 204 -1.65 15.28 11.22
N LYS A 205 -0.56 16.05 11.26
CA LYS A 205 0.20 16.25 12.50
C LYS A 205 -0.65 16.90 13.58
N GLU A 206 -1.36 17.97 13.24
CA GLU A 206 -2.21 18.72 14.16
C GLU A 206 -3.36 17.86 14.68
N LEU A 207 -4.03 17.13 13.80
CA LEU A 207 -5.23 16.36 14.13
C LEU A 207 -4.94 15.01 14.78
N CYS A 208 -3.76 14.42 14.50
CA CYS A 208 -3.48 13.04 14.88
C CYS A 208 -2.30 12.89 15.86
N LEU A 209 -1.31 13.79 15.84
CA LEU A 209 -0.05 13.62 16.57
C LEU A 209 0.20 14.66 17.68
N SER A 210 -0.58 15.73 17.76
CA SER A 210 -0.37 16.86 18.69
C SER A 210 -0.53 16.55 20.19
N GLY A 211 -0.51 15.29 20.59
CA GLY A 211 -0.55 14.86 22.00
C GLY A 211 0.60 13.97 22.43
N ASP A 212 1.50 13.62 21.52
CA ASP A 212 2.58 12.65 21.77
C ASP A 212 3.90 13.30 22.27
N ASP A 213 3.95 14.64 22.43
CA ASP A 213 5.16 15.34 22.89
C ASP A 213 5.39 15.31 24.42
N ASN A 214 4.65 14.49 25.17
CA ASN A 214 4.84 14.30 26.61
C ASN A 214 5.15 12.83 26.94
N GLY A 215 6.33 12.37 26.49
CA GLY A 215 6.87 11.08 26.87
C GLY A 215 8.38 11.07 26.79
#